data_774a7e6ed64fab5384494247cedb40f5
#
_entry.id   774a7e6ed64fab5384494247cedb40f5
#
_cell.length_a   1.000
_cell.length_b   1.000
_cell.length_c   1.000
_cell.angle_alpha   90.00
_cell.angle_beta   90.00
_cell.angle_gamma   90.00
#
_symmetry.space_group_name_H-M   'P 1'
#
loop_
_entity.id
_entity.type
_entity.pdbx_description
1 polymer ?
#
loop_
_entity_poly.entity_id
_entity_poly.type
_entity_poly.pdbx_seq_one_letter_code
_entity_poly.pdbx_strand_id
1 'polypeptide(L)'
;PYRRQRQMCIRDSNNNKLEYEIKGEKNDLLEVKIGRQLKPGEKISIDMKYNVKIPNSEGRFGYGENTINVTNWFPIACVHDDRGWNLKSYETLGDPFYSETSNFYVKLLIPRKYKVCCTGNIISEKSDSEQVFYEIQAKKVRDFAFVLSDKFKIKKDTYKGVDINTYNLNEKLSTEVTKIAKDSISIFSDLFGEYPYDTYSVIASDFYIGGMEYPTLVMIDQSLYNEKDKFLLEYVIAHETAHQWWYSVIGNDEISEPWLDEALTEYSTVLYFEEKYGKEVGSKLIKTMEMQTKNRSSEDIFKATTQYKNSIDYSLNVYTKGALAFNEVRNKVGDEVFFETLKEYYLSLIHI
;
A
#
# COMPACT_ATOMS: atom_id res chain seq x y z
N PRO A 1 20.01 9.48 -9.22
CA PRO A 1 20.36 8.13 -8.85
C PRO A 1 21.19 8.20 -7.55
N TYR A 2 20.53 7.96 -6.41
CA TYR A 2 21.19 7.96 -5.12
C TYR A 2 22.09 6.73 -5.03
N ARG A 3 23.41 6.91 -5.10
CA ARG A 3 24.39 5.87 -4.75
C ARG A 3 24.20 5.56 -3.26
N ARG A 4 23.46 4.50 -2.94
CA ARG A 4 23.46 3.91 -1.60
C ARG A 4 24.88 3.44 -1.32
N GLN A 5 25.59 4.06 -0.35
CA GLN A 5 26.84 3.49 0.15
C GLN A 5 26.46 2.21 0.91
N ARG A 6 26.67 1.06 0.26
CA ARG A 6 26.29 -0.24 0.79
C ARG A 6 27.50 -0.92 1.38
N GLN A 7 27.76 -0.68 2.65
CA GLN A 7 28.50 -1.66 3.44
C GLN A 7 27.48 -2.65 3.99
N MET A 8 27.29 -3.76 3.28
CA MET A 8 26.44 -4.86 3.75
C MET A 8 27.30 -5.97 4.32
N CYS A 9 26.90 -6.49 5.47
CA CYS A 9 27.41 -7.74 6.00
C CYS A 9 26.26 -8.73 6.00
N ILE A 10 26.39 -9.81 5.22
CA ILE A 10 25.37 -10.85 5.05
C ILE A 10 25.89 -12.16 5.60
N ARG A 11 25.11 -12.81 6.47
CA ARG A 11 25.47 -14.07 7.12
C ARG A 11 24.30 -15.05 7.10
N ASP A 12 24.60 -16.35 7.16
CA ASP A 12 23.61 -17.38 7.37
C ASP A 12 23.29 -17.60 8.86
N SER A 13 22.38 -18.52 9.15
CA SER A 13 21.98 -18.91 10.51
C SER A 13 23.11 -19.48 11.37
N ASN A 14 24.21 -19.91 10.77
CA ASN A 14 25.42 -20.41 11.45
C ASN A 14 26.49 -19.32 11.57
N ASN A 15 26.14 -18.07 11.28
CA ASN A 15 27.04 -16.91 11.31
C ASN A 15 28.16 -16.94 10.24
N ASN A 16 28.09 -17.81 9.22
CA ASN A 16 28.99 -17.83 8.10
C ASN A 16 28.72 -16.65 7.17
N LYS A 17 29.77 -15.98 6.72
CA LYS A 17 29.63 -14.90 5.73
C LYS A 17 29.18 -15.50 4.39
N LEU A 18 28.10 -14.92 3.83
CA LEU A 18 27.61 -15.28 2.52
C LEU A 18 28.19 -14.34 1.44
N GLU A 19 28.52 -14.90 0.30
CA GLU A 19 28.84 -14.13 -0.90
C GLU A 19 27.58 -13.52 -1.48
N TYR A 20 27.69 -12.31 -1.97
CA TYR A 20 26.59 -11.63 -2.62
C TYR A 20 27.05 -10.77 -3.79
N GLU A 21 26.15 -10.53 -4.72
CA GLU A 21 26.36 -9.66 -5.86
C GLU A 21 25.17 -8.72 -6.03
N ILE A 22 25.45 -7.47 -6.43
CA ILE A 22 24.41 -6.52 -6.77
C ILE A 22 24.23 -6.53 -8.27
N LYS A 23 23.03 -6.80 -8.72
CA LYS A 23 22.62 -6.98 -10.11
C LYS A 23 21.47 -6.04 -10.50
N GLY A 24 20.95 -6.23 -11.70
CA GLY A 24 19.90 -5.42 -12.30
C GLY A 24 20.46 -4.15 -12.95
N GLU A 25 19.73 -3.64 -13.94
CA GLU A 25 20.13 -2.43 -14.67
C GLU A 25 20.23 -1.19 -13.77
N LYS A 26 19.39 -1.15 -12.73
CA LYS A 26 19.35 -0.06 -11.73
C LYS A 26 20.16 -0.37 -10.46
N ASN A 27 20.91 -1.49 -10.42
CA ASN A 27 21.62 -2.00 -9.24
C ASN A 27 20.69 -2.17 -8.02
N ASP A 28 19.53 -2.69 -8.25
CA ASP A 28 18.42 -2.85 -7.30
C ASP A 28 18.13 -4.31 -6.94
N LEU A 29 18.82 -5.27 -7.55
CA LEU A 29 18.75 -6.68 -7.22
C LEU A 29 19.95 -7.09 -6.38
N LEU A 30 19.70 -7.79 -5.28
CA LEU A 30 20.69 -8.40 -4.41
C LEU A 30 20.63 -9.91 -4.53
N GLU A 31 21.60 -10.51 -5.21
CA GLU A 31 21.76 -11.97 -5.24
C GLU A 31 22.65 -12.45 -4.10
N VAL A 32 22.15 -13.34 -3.27
CA VAL A 32 22.88 -13.94 -2.14
C VAL A 32 23.09 -15.43 -2.40
N LYS A 33 24.34 -15.89 -2.39
CA LYS A 33 24.69 -17.30 -2.60
C LYS A 33 24.59 -18.06 -1.30
N ILE A 34 23.56 -18.87 -1.15
CA ILE A 34 23.32 -19.65 0.08
C ILE A 34 24.13 -20.97 0.17
N GLY A 35 24.90 -21.28 -0.89
CA GLY A 35 25.84 -22.42 -0.91
C GLY A 35 25.22 -23.80 -0.97
N ARG A 36 23.88 -23.93 -0.98
CA ARG A 36 23.17 -25.19 -1.08
C ARG A 36 21.78 -25.01 -1.72
N GLN A 37 21.23 -26.09 -2.21
CA GLN A 37 19.82 -26.10 -2.63
C GLN A 37 18.92 -26.27 -1.41
N LEU A 38 17.84 -25.51 -1.34
CA LEU A 38 16.76 -25.71 -0.38
C LEU A 38 15.76 -26.75 -0.91
N LYS A 39 15.40 -27.71 -0.08
CA LYS A 39 14.33 -28.66 -0.37
C LYS A 39 12.98 -28.06 0.03
N PRO A 40 11.87 -28.54 -0.55
CA PRO A 40 10.54 -28.11 -0.11
C PRO A 40 10.37 -28.25 1.42
N GLY A 41 9.86 -27.18 2.05
CA GLY A 41 9.69 -27.09 3.51
C GLY A 41 10.94 -26.72 4.31
N GLU A 42 12.15 -26.67 3.71
CA GLU A 42 13.34 -26.19 4.39
C GLU A 42 13.33 -24.66 4.54
N LYS A 43 13.94 -24.20 5.63
CA LYS A 43 14.07 -22.78 5.95
C LYS A 43 15.54 -22.37 6.01
N ILE A 44 15.81 -21.13 5.66
CA ILE A 44 17.10 -20.47 5.86
C ILE A 44 16.88 -19.11 6.50
N SER A 45 17.75 -18.75 7.45
CA SER A 45 17.81 -17.38 7.96
C SER A 45 19.00 -16.66 7.33
N ILE A 46 18.77 -15.42 6.93
CA ILE A 46 19.80 -14.55 6.35
C ILE A 46 19.84 -13.26 7.17
N ASP A 47 20.96 -13.02 7.86
CA ASP A 47 21.18 -11.81 8.64
C ASP A 47 21.88 -10.76 7.78
N MET A 48 21.30 -9.56 7.71
CA MET A 48 21.87 -8.44 6.95
C MET A 48 22.05 -7.21 7.84
N LYS A 49 23.24 -6.59 7.75
CA LYS A 49 23.49 -5.27 8.33
C LYS A 49 23.72 -4.27 7.21
N TYR A 50 23.00 -3.19 7.22
CA TYR A 50 23.11 -2.14 6.20
C TYR A 50 22.73 -0.77 6.76
N ASN A 51 23.16 0.27 6.07
CA ASN A 51 22.77 1.65 6.34
C ASN A 51 21.90 2.17 5.20
N VAL A 52 20.82 2.86 5.53
CA VAL A 52 19.94 3.51 4.57
C VAL A 52 19.97 5.01 4.84
N LYS A 53 20.33 5.79 3.83
CA LYS A 53 20.25 7.25 3.90
C LYS A 53 18.85 7.68 3.47
N ILE A 54 18.11 8.30 4.37
CA ILE A 54 16.79 8.89 4.07
C ILE A 54 17.04 10.21 3.33
N PRO A 55 16.55 10.38 2.08
CA PRO A 55 16.76 11.61 1.31
C PRO A 55 15.82 12.73 1.77
N ASN A 56 16.20 13.98 1.51
CA ASN A 56 15.26 15.09 1.52
C ASN A 56 14.44 15.03 0.23
N SER A 57 13.29 14.40 0.33
CA SER A 57 12.37 14.16 -0.78
C SER A 57 11.00 13.81 -0.21
N GLU A 58 9.98 14.48 -0.66
CA GLU A 58 8.61 14.07 -0.40
C GLU A 58 8.29 12.80 -1.19
N GLY A 59 7.39 11.97 -0.69
CA GLY A 59 6.97 10.73 -1.34
C GLY A 59 7.07 9.51 -0.43
N ARG A 60 7.16 8.32 -1.04
CA ARG A 60 7.15 7.04 -0.32
C ARG A 60 8.34 6.88 0.64
N PHE A 61 9.52 7.29 0.23
CA PHE A 61 10.74 7.15 1.01
C PHE A 61 11.55 8.45 1.02
N GLY A 62 11.55 9.13 2.16
CA GLY A 62 12.24 10.41 2.32
C GLY A 62 11.73 11.20 3.52
N TYR A 63 12.17 12.44 3.63
CA TYR A 63 11.62 13.37 4.61
C TYR A 63 11.30 14.72 3.95
N GLY A 64 10.15 15.27 4.32
CA GLY A 64 9.72 16.61 3.99
C GLY A 64 9.77 17.53 5.20
N GLU A 65 8.90 18.53 5.22
CA GLU A 65 8.80 19.49 6.33
C GLU A 65 8.10 18.90 7.56
N ASN A 66 7.18 17.97 7.36
CA ASN A 66 6.27 17.50 8.40
C ASN A 66 6.48 16.04 8.75
N THR A 67 6.87 15.19 7.81
CA THR A 67 6.96 13.75 8.01
C THR A 67 8.28 13.16 7.52
N ILE A 68 8.64 12.03 8.10
CA ILE A 68 9.69 11.14 7.62
C ILE A 68 9.01 9.83 7.23
N ASN A 69 8.96 9.57 5.94
CA ASN A 69 8.32 8.40 5.35
C ASN A 69 9.37 7.32 5.12
N VAL A 70 9.17 6.16 5.74
CA VAL A 70 10.14 5.05 5.68
C VAL A 70 9.43 3.80 5.20
N THR A 71 9.39 3.65 3.89
CA THR A 71 8.73 2.54 3.19
C THR A 71 9.74 1.80 2.33
N ASN A 72 9.54 0.52 2.09
CA ASN A 72 10.43 -0.31 1.26
C ASN A 72 11.94 -0.14 1.60
N TRP A 73 12.23 0.05 2.88
CA TRP A 73 13.57 0.36 3.39
C TRP A 73 14.46 -0.86 3.62
N PHE A 74 13.85 -2.03 3.63
CA PHE A 74 14.52 -3.32 3.82
C PHE A 74 14.61 -4.10 2.49
N PRO A 75 15.53 -5.08 2.36
CA PRO A 75 15.56 -5.97 1.20
C PRO A 75 14.31 -6.83 1.13
N ILE A 76 13.54 -6.69 0.06
CA ILE A 76 12.34 -7.48 -0.20
C ILE A 76 12.75 -8.77 -0.91
N ALA A 77 12.26 -9.92 -0.44
CA ALA A 77 12.47 -11.19 -1.14
C ALA A 77 11.71 -11.17 -2.48
N CYS A 78 12.41 -11.44 -3.57
CA CYS A 78 11.75 -11.60 -4.85
C CYS A 78 10.79 -12.79 -4.83
N VAL A 79 9.65 -12.66 -5.48
CA VAL A 79 8.71 -13.78 -5.66
C VAL A 79 9.32 -14.81 -6.59
N HIS A 80 9.10 -16.08 -6.27
CA HIS A 80 9.45 -17.22 -7.12
C HIS A 80 8.17 -17.99 -7.46
N ASP A 81 7.76 -17.90 -8.71
CA ASP A 81 6.57 -18.56 -9.24
C ASP A 81 6.94 -19.64 -10.28
N ASP A 82 5.97 -20.15 -11.03
CA ASP A 82 6.17 -21.16 -12.07
C ASP A 82 7.10 -20.70 -13.21
N ARG A 83 7.30 -19.39 -13.36
CA ARG A 83 8.19 -18.76 -14.35
C ARG A 83 9.60 -18.56 -13.79
N GLY A 84 9.84 -18.87 -12.51
CA GLY A 84 11.08 -18.66 -11.78
C GLY A 84 11.06 -17.38 -10.94
N TRP A 85 12.26 -16.83 -10.67
CA TRP A 85 12.40 -15.60 -9.90
C TRP A 85 11.89 -14.38 -10.66
N ASN A 86 11.00 -13.60 -10.03
CA ASN A 86 10.61 -12.28 -10.54
C ASN A 86 11.71 -11.27 -10.19
N LEU A 87 12.54 -10.95 -11.18
CA LEU A 87 13.71 -10.08 -11.04
C LEU A 87 13.51 -8.72 -11.74
N LYS A 88 12.27 -8.22 -11.75
CA LYS A 88 11.96 -6.91 -12.35
C LYS A 88 12.58 -5.79 -11.53
N SER A 89 13.17 -4.84 -12.22
CA SER A 89 13.69 -3.61 -11.62
C SER A 89 12.55 -2.68 -11.23
N TYR A 90 12.81 -1.84 -10.23
CA TYR A 90 11.90 -0.77 -9.80
C TYR A 90 11.52 0.13 -11.00
N GLU A 91 10.22 0.36 -11.18
CA GLU A 91 9.69 1.29 -12.16
C GLU A 91 9.20 2.57 -11.48
N THR A 92 9.18 3.68 -12.23
CA THR A 92 8.76 4.99 -11.72
C THR A 92 7.29 5.28 -11.99
N LEU A 93 6.63 4.41 -12.73
CA LEU A 93 5.24 4.49 -13.09
C LEU A 93 4.47 3.40 -12.35
N GLY A 94 3.34 3.78 -11.75
CA GLY A 94 2.53 2.88 -10.94
C GLY A 94 3.19 2.50 -9.62
N ASP A 95 2.78 1.36 -9.07
CA ASP A 95 3.25 0.79 -7.84
C ASP A 95 4.11 -0.44 -8.13
N PRO A 96 5.44 -0.26 -8.23
CA PRO A 96 6.34 -1.27 -8.78
C PRO A 96 6.76 -2.29 -7.73
N PHE A 97 5.77 -2.87 -7.04
CA PHE A 97 6.00 -3.83 -5.98
C PHE A 97 5.39 -5.17 -6.33
N TYR A 98 6.07 -6.23 -5.93
CA TYR A 98 5.56 -7.58 -5.96
C TYR A 98 6.23 -8.38 -4.85
N SER A 99 5.46 -8.80 -3.87
CA SER A 99 5.95 -9.53 -2.70
C SER A 99 4.93 -10.53 -2.19
N GLU A 100 5.43 -11.59 -1.59
CA GLU A 100 4.61 -12.54 -0.85
C GLU A 100 4.25 -12.00 0.54
N THR A 101 3.12 -12.44 1.09
CA THR A 101 2.74 -12.10 2.46
C THR A 101 3.74 -12.65 3.46
N SER A 102 4.06 -11.84 4.46
CA SER A 102 5.08 -12.12 5.45
C SER A 102 4.66 -11.71 6.85
N ASN A 103 5.38 -12.19 7.86
CA ASN A 103 5.25 -11.70 9.22
C ASN A 103 6.46 -10.83 9.56
N PHE A 104 6.20 -9.63 10.06
CA PHE A 104 7.22 -8.67 10.47
C PHE A 104 7.27 -8.54 11.98
N TYR A 105 8.48 -8.62 12.54
CA TYR A 105 8.81 -8.27 13.90
C TYR A 105 9.85 -7.18 13.86
N VAL A 106 9.45 -5.97 14.20
CA VAL A 106 10.31 -4.79 14.07
C VAL A 106 10.59 -4.20 15.43
N LYS A 107 11.88 -3.98 15.71
CA LYS A 107 12.36 -3.23 16.86
C LYS A 107 12.85 -1.88 16.38
N LEU A 108 12.16 -0.83 16.78
CA LEU A 108 12.41 0.52 16.32
C LEU A 108 12.82 1.42 17.48
N LEU A 109 13.99 2.05 17.35
CA LEU A 109 14.48 3.02 18.30
C LEU A 109 14.55 4.40 17.63
N ILE A 110 13.81 5.36 18.15
CA ILE A 110 13.73 6.71 17.58
C ILE A 110 13.86 7.79 18.65
N PRO A 111 14.22 9.03 18.28
CA PRO A 111 14.18 10.17 19.19
C PRO A 111 12.75 10.38 19.74
N ARG A 112 12.64 10.62 21.04
CA ARG A 112 11.36 10.74 21.78
C ARG A 112 10.41 11.81 21.23
N LYS A 113 10.91 12.81 20.56
CA LYS A 113 10.06 13.85 19.98
C LYS A 113 9.13 13.34 18.89
N TYR A 114 9.49 12.24 18.21
CA TYR A 114 8.66 11.69 17.14
C TYR A 114 7.61 10.73 17.65
N LYS A 115 6.42 10.83 17.07
CA LYS A 115 5.40 9.80 17.10
C LYS A 115 5.53 8.92 15.87
N VAL A 116 5.23 7.65 16.01
CA VAL A 116 5.29 6.67 14.92
C VAL A 116 3.87 6.18 14.58
N CYS A 117 3.59 6.09 13.29
CA CYS A 117 2.55 5.23 12.75
C CYS A 117 3.22 4.14 11.93
N CYS A 118 2.77 2.90 11.99
CA CYS A 118 3.40 1.78 11.32
C CYS A 118 2.38 0.74 10.86
N THR A 119 2.79 -0.08 9.90
CA THR A 119 2.07 -1.31 9.54
C THR A 119 1.97 -2.23 10.75
N GLY A 120 0.80 -2.80 11.01
CA GLY A 120 0.53 -3.70 12.12
C GLY A 120 0.38 -3.00 13.47
N ASN A 121 0.72 -3.70 14.54
CA ASN A 121 0.45 -3.28 15.92
C ASN A 121 1.74 -3.01 16.70
N ILE A 122 1.76 -1.92 17.46
CA ILE A 122 2.77 -1.68 18.48
C ILE A 122 2.41 -2.57 19.70
N ILE A 123 3.25 -3.57 19.98
CA ILE A 123 3.02 -4.54 21.07
C ILE A 123 3.77 -4.16 22.35
N SER A 124 4.75 -3.27 22.27
CA SER A 124 5.49 -2.76 23.42
C SER A 124 6.07 -1.37 23.11
N GLU A 125 6.00 -0.48 24.10
CA GLU A 125 6.60 0.83 24.06
C GLU A 125 7.36 1.08 25.36
N LYS A 126 8.64 1.47 25.24
CA LYS A 126 9.49 1.86 26.38
C LYS A 126 10.23 3.15 26.03
N SER A 127 10.20 4.12 26.91
CA SER A 127 10.84 5.41 26.68
C SER A 127 11.77 5.82 27.83
N ASP A 128 12.84 6.49 27.50
CA ASP A 128 13.66 7.27 28.43
C ASP A 128 13.54 8.78 28.13
N SER A 129 14.49 9.58 28.58
CA SER A 129 14.49 11.04 28.38
C SER A 129 14.72 11.46 26.91
N GLU A 130 15.39 10.64 26.12
CA GLU A 130 15.88 11.00 24.79
C GLU A 130 15.25 10.17 23.67
N GLN A 131 14.91 8.90 23.95
CA GLN A 131 14.51 7.93 22.93
C GLN A 131 13.25 7.15 23.34
N VAL A 132 12.59 6.59 22.33
CA VAL A 132 11.51 5.62 22.49
C VAL A 132 11.87 4.35 21.71
N PHE A 133 11.72 3.23 22.38
CA PHE A 133 11.87 1.90 21.80
C PHE A 133 10.49 1.26 21.63
N TYR A 134 10.20 0.88 20.41
CA TYR A 134 8.97 0.16 20.01
C TYR A 134 9.28 -1.27 19.62
N GLU A 135 8.43 -2.20 20.03
CA GLU A 135 8.33 -3.52 19.43
C GLU A 135 7.02 -3.58 18.65
N ILE A 136 7.12 -3.91 17.37
CA ILE A 136 6.01 -3.87 16.41
C ILE A 136 5.85 -5.26 15.80
N GLN A 137 4.60 -5.69 15.65
CA GLN A 137 4.26 -6.93 14.98
C GLN A 137 3.23 -6.68 13.89
N ALA A 138 3.54 -7.15 12.67
CA ALA A 138 2.58 -7.23 11.58
C ALA A 138 2.56 -8.67 11.04
N LYS A 139 1.36 -9.24 10.90
CA LYS A 139 1.18 -10.63 10.49
C LYS A 139 0.46 -10.70 9.16
N LYS A 140 0.93 -11.58 8.28
CA LYS A 140 0.32 -11.83 6.96
C LYS A 140 0.11 -10.54 6.15
N VAL A 141 1.13 -9.68 6.11
CA VAL A 141 1.14 -8.44 5.33
C VAL A 141 2.17 -8.52 4.21
N ARG A 142 1.90 -7.83 3.09
CA ARG A 142 2.81 -7.83 1.93
C ARG A 142 4.00 -6.93 2.11
N ASP A 143 3.81 -5.84 2.86
CA ASP A 143 4.83 -4.82 3.03
C ASP A 143 4.83 -4.28 4.46
N PHE A 144 5.88 -3.54 4.81
CA PHE A 144 6.00 -2.89 6.09
C PHE A 144 6.51 -1.46 5.92
N ALA A 145 5.71 -0.52 6.35
CA ALA A 145 6.00 0.90 6.32
C ALA A 145 5.87 1.51 7.73
N PHE A 146 6.58 2.60 7.95
CA PHE A 146 6.31 3.49 9.08
C PHE A 146 6.57 4.95 8.73
N VAL A 147 5.82 5.81 9.37
CA VAL A 147 5.93 7.27 9.21
C VAL A 147 6.14 7.92 10.57
N LEU A 148 7.06 8.86 10.62
CA LEU A 148 7.41 9.60 11.83
C LEU A 148 7.05 11.08 11.66
N SER A 149 6.52 11.68 12.74
CA SER A 149 6.35 13.14 12.85
C SER A 149 6.33 13.57 14.30
N ASP A 150 6.91 14.72 14.59
CA ASP A 150 6.74 15.41 15.89
C ASP A 150 5.47 16.28 15.93
N LYS A 151 4.78 16.43 14.77
CA LYS A 151 3.57 17.23 14.61
C LYS A 151 2.27 16.44 14.72
N PHE A 152 2.29 15.10 14.70
CA PHE A 152 1.08 14.28 14.66
C PHE A 152 0.08 14.56 15.78
N LYS A 153 -1.16 14.84 15.38
CA LYS A 153 -2.38 14.84 16.19
C LYS A 153 -3.13 13.55 15.92
N ILE A 154 -3.18 12.67 16.92
CA ILE A 154 -3.75 11.33 16.76
C ILE A 154 -5.19 11.32 17.22
N LYS A 155 -6.08 10.81 16.40
CA LYS A 155 -7.47 10.56 16.75
C LYS A 155 -7.76 9.06 16.56
N LYS A 156 -8.59 8.52 17.46
CA LYS A 156 -8.90 7.09 17.48
C LYS A 156 -10.41 6.87 17.47
N ASP A 157 -10.83 5.83 16.80
CA ASP A 157 -12.18 5.27 16.79
C ASP A 157 -12.07 3.74 16.67
N THR A 158 -13.17 3.05 16.65
CA THR A 158 -13.21 1.59 16.49
C THR A 158 -14.38 1.18 15.58
N TYR A 159 -14.19 0.06 14.87
CA TYR A 159 -15.24 -0.58 14.09
C TYR A 159 -15.13 -2.10 14.23
N LYS A 160 -16.15 -2.77 14.81
CA LYS A 160 -16.21 -4.24 14.99
C LYS A 160 -14.90 -4.88 15.53
N GLY A 161 -14.22 -4.20 16.45
CA GLY A 161 -12.96 -4.67 17.02
C GLY A 161 -11.69 -4.21 16.26
N VAL A 162 -11.82 -3.53 15.14
CA VAL A 162 -10.71 -2.90 14.43
C VAL A 162 -10.43 -1.52 15.03
N ASP A 163 -9.20 -1.25 15.43
CA ASP A 163 -8.75 0.06 15.87
C ASP A 163 -8.52 0.98 14.66
N ILE A 164 -9.34 2.03 14.54
CA ILE A 164 -9.23 3.05 13.50
C ILE A 164 -8.41 4.22 14.05
N ASN A 165 -7.23 4.46 13.49
CA ASN A 165 -6.34 5.53 13.94
C ASN A 165 -6.13 6.54 12.83
N THR A 166 -6.20 7.83 13.12
CA THR A 166 -5.83 8.87 12.17
C THR A 166 -4.74 9.77 12.72
N TYR A 167 -3.70 9.96 11.92
CA TYR A 167 -2.52 10.74 12.23
C TYR A 167 -2.55 12.01 11.39
N ASN A 168 -2.99 13.11 12.01
CA ASN A 168 -3.20 14.38 11.31
C ASN A 168 -2.08 15.37 11.65
N LEU A 169 -1.67 16.19 10.70
CA LEU A 169 -0.68 17.25 10.92
C LEU A 169 -1.31 18.52 11.51
N ASN A 170 -2.63 18.67 11.35
CA ASN A 170 -3.42 19.72 11.99
C ASN A 170 -4.76 19.14 12.48
N GLU A 171 -5.53 19.90 13.25
CA GLU A 171 -6.82 19.44 13.80
C GLU A 171 -7.99 19.63 12.82
N LYS A 172 -7.78 20.43 11.77
CA LYS A 172 -8.77 20.67 10.74
C LYS A 172 -9.08 19.37 10.01
N LEU A 173 -10.34 19.04 9.86
CA LEU A 173 -10.84 17.82 9.23
C LEU A 173 -10.49 16.50 9.95
N SER A 174 -9.79 16.52 11.09
CA SER A 174 -9.38 15.29 11.78
C SER A 174 -10.56 14.38 12.15
N THR A 175 -11.69 14.96 12.57
CA THR A 175 -12.92 14.22 12.88
C THR A 175 -13.53 13.62 11.63
N GLU A 176 -13.53 14.37 10.53
CA GLU A 176 -14.06 13.97 9.24
C GLU A 176 -13.24 12.83 8.63
N VAL A 177 -11.92 12.97 8.64
CA VAL A 177 -10.99 11.92 8.19
C VAL A 177 -11.19 10.61 8.98
N THR A 178 -11.33 10.69 10.32
CA THR A 178 -11.60 9.51 11.13
C THR A 178 -12.93 8.87 10.77
N LYS A 179 -13.96 9.68 10.50
CA LYS A 179 -15.27 9.18 10.05
C LYS A 179 -15.17 8.53 8.67
N ILE A 180 -14.47 9.15 7.71
CA ILE A 180 -14.26 8.59 6.36
C ILE A 180 -13.54 7.24 6.46
N ALA A 181 -12.45 7.16 7.22
CA ALA A 181 -11.71 5.92 7.43
C ALA A 181 -12.60 4.79 7.97
N LYS A 182 -13.41 5.10 8.98
CA LYS A 182 -14.36 4.15 9.57
C LYS A 182 -15.46 3.74 8.60
N ASP A 183 -16.05 4.70 7.89
CA ASP A 183 -17.10 4.44 6.89
C ASP A 183 -16.54 3.54 5.77
N SER A 184 -15.31 3.79 5.30
CA SER A 184 -14.66 2.99 4.25
C SER A 184 -14.45 1.54 4.69
N ILE A 185 -13.87 1.32 5.88
CA ILE A 185 -13.71 -0.03 6.43
C ILE A 185 -15.07 -0.73 6.60
N SER A 186 -16.11 0.00 7.05
CA SER A 186 -17.45 -0.56 7.20
C SER A 186 -18.06 -0.97 5.88
N ILE A 187 -18.07 -0.06 4.91
CA ILE A 187 -18.69 -0.29 3.60
C ILE A 187 -18.00 -1.44 2.86
N PHE A 188 -16.66 -1.42 2.79
CA PHE A 188 -15.93 -2.47 2.09
C PHE A 188 -16.01 -3.83 2.81
N SER A 189 -16.09 -3.84 4.15
CA SER A 189 -16.33 -5.09 4.89
C SER A 189 -17.70 -5.70 4.54
N ASP A 190 -18.71 -4.88 4.37
CA ASP A 190 -20.06 -5.35 4.02
C ASP A 190 -20.13 -5.79 2.54
N LEU A 191 -19.42 -5.10 1.63
CA LEU A 191 -19.40 -5.41 0.20
C LEU A 191 -18.56 -6.64 -0.15
N PHE A 192 -17.35 -6.76 0.45
CA PHE A 192 -16.34 -7.72 -0.01
C PHE A 192 -15.98 -8.81 1.00
N GLY A 193 -16.27 -8.58 2.28
CA GLY A 193 -15.88 -9.46 3.39
C GLY A 193 -15.13 -8.72 4.48
N GLU A 194 -15.11 -9.27 5.70
CA GLU A 194 -14.57 -8.61 6.87
C GLU A 194 -13.10 -8.18 6.70
N TYR A 195 -12.77 -6.97 7.15
CA TYR A 195 -11.39 -6.50 7.20
C TYR A 195 -10.56 -7.42 8.11
N PRO A 196 -9.42 -7.97 7.66
CA PRO A 196 -8.80 -9.10 8.34
C PRO A 196 -7.76 -8.72 9.40
N TYR A 197 -7.52 -7.43 9.61
CA TYR A 197 -6.51 -6.95 10.56
C TYR A 197 -7.15 -6.24 11.76
N ASP A 198 -6.41 -6.19 12.88
CA ASP A 198 -6.89 -5.59 14.13
C ASP A 198 -6.79 -4.06 14.14
N THR A 199 -6.07 -3.45 13.20
CA THR A 199 -5.82 -2.01 13.14
C THR A 199 -5.86 -1.49 11.73
N TYR A 200 -6.29 -0.24 11.58
CA TYR A 200 -6.23 0.51 10.34
C TYR A 200 -5.85 1.97 10.62
N SER A 201 -4.90 2.51 9.88
CA SER A 201 -4.38 3.86 10.10
C SER A 201 -4.40 4.69 8.83
N VAL A 202 -4.88 5.92 8.91
CA VAL A 202 -4.83 6.95 7.86
C VAL A 202 -3.90 8.06 8.30
N ILE A 203 -2.91 8.40 7.48
CA ILE A 203 -1.85 9.35 7.82
C ILE A 203 -1.82 10.51 6.85
N ALA A 204 -1.90 11.75 7.36
CA ALA A 204 -1.50 12.93 6.60
C ALA A 204 0.02 12.95 6.47
N SER A 205 0.55 12.97 5.26
CA SER A 205 1.98 12.84 4.98
C SER A 205 2.47 13.88 3.97
N ASP A 206 3.75 14.20 4.03
CA ASP A 206 4.44 14.90 2.95
C ASP A 206 4.55 13.94 1.75
N PHE A 207 3.52 13.98 0.92
CA PHE A 207 3.32 13.13 -0.24
C PHE A 207 2.84 13.97 -1.42
N TYR A 208 2.93 13.52 -2.67
CA TYR A 208 2.67 14.36 -3.83
C TYR A 208 1.76 13.71 -4.89
N ILE A 209 1.30 12.48 -4.67
CA ILE A 209 0.51 11.70 -5.66
C ILE A 209 -0.82 11.18 -5.10
N GLY A 210 -1.43 11.91 -4.17
CA GLY A 210 -2.72 11.50 -3.62
C GLY A 210 -2.60 10.61 -2.41
N GLY A 211 -2.34 9.32 -2.58
CA GLY A 211 -2.22 8.35 -1.48
C GLY A 211 -1.26 7.21 -1.76
N MET A 212 -1.16 6.29 -0.80
CA MET A 212 -0.40 5.04 -0.88
C MET A 212 -0.92 4.04 0.15
N GLU A 213 -1.10 2.80 -0.27
CA GLU A 213 -1.95 1.77 0.31
C GLU A 213 -1.24 0.73 1.18
N TYR A 214 -0.19 1.04 1.91
CA TYR A 214 0.49 0.03 2.71
C TYR A 214 -0.48 -0.76 3.61
N PRO A 215 -0.24 -2.06 3.83
CA PRO A 215 -1.13 -2.87 4.67
C PRO A 215 -1.33 -2.26 6.04
N THR A 216 -2.59 -2.07 6.44
CA THR A 216 -3.02 -1.44 7.70
C THR A 216 -2.64 0.04 7.88
N LEU A 217 -1.98 0.66 6.89
CA LEU A 217 -1.47 2.01 6.96
C LEU A 217 -1.57 2.69 5.59
N VAL A 218 -2.45 3.66 5.42
CA VAL A 218 -2.51 4.44 4.19
C VAL A 218 -1.97 5.85 4.41
N MET A 219 -1.13 6.29 3.46
CA MET A 219 -0.58 7.64 3.46
C MET A 219 -1.43 8.50 2.53
N ILE A 220 -1.80 9.68 2.98
CA ILE A 220 -2.61 10.64 2.22
C ILE A 220 -1.83 11.95 2.13
N ASP A 221 -1.77 12.51 0.94
CA ASP A 221 -1.16 13.83 0.71
C ASP A 221 -1.80 14.89 1.62
N GLN A 222 -0.98 15.49 2.49
CA GLN A 222 -1.44 16.50 3.43
C GLN A 222 -2.05 17.73 2.74
N SER A 223 -1.70 18.01 1.50
CA SER A 223 -2.24 19.13 0.74
C SER A 223 -3.75 19.03 0.52
N LEU A 224 -4.30 17.80 0.57
CA LEU A 224 -5.74 17.54 0.46
C LEU A 224 -6.53 17.89 1.73
N TYR A 225 -5.87 18.07 2.87
CA TYR A 225 -6.52 18.33 4.17
C TYR A 225 -7.02 19.80 4.28
N ASN A 226 -7.87 20.19 3.36
CA ASN A 226 -8.48 21.54 3.32
C ASN A 226 -9.94 21.46 2.84
N GLU A 227 -10.72 22.52 3.14
CA GLU A 227 -12.16 22.57 2.85
C GLU A 227 -12.53 22.50 1.36
N LYS A 228 -11.61 22.94 0.47
CA LYS A 228 -11.87 22.98 -0.98
C LYS A 228 -11.75 21.57 -1.59
N ASP A 229 -10.86 20.77 -1.03
CA ASP A 229 -10.52 19.45 -1.57
C ASP A 229 -11.17 18.29 -0.79
N LYS A 230 -12.18 18.59 0.07
CA LYS A 230 -12.86 17.58 0.88
C LYS A 230 -13.35 16.37 0.10
N PHE A 231 -13.94 16.59 -1.05
CA PHE A 231 -14.41 15.51 -1.91
C PHE A 231 -13.23 14.65 -2.39
N LEU A 232 -12.14 15.28 -2.83
CA LEU A 232 -10.95 14.57 -3.29
C LEU A 232 -10.25 13.86 -2.13
N LEU A 233 -10.19 14.48 -0.95
CA LEU A 233 -9.67 13.85 0.27
C LEU A 233 -10.45 12.56 0.61
N GLU A 234 -11.78 12.61 0.60
CA GLU A 234 -12.64 11.46 0.83
C GLU A 234 -12.45 10.39 -0.25
N TYR A 235 -12.37 10.83 -1.51
CA TYR A 235 -12.14 9.94 -2.64
C TYR A 235 -10.84 9.16 -2.49
N VAL A 236 -9.73 9.86 -2.21
CA VAL A 236 -8.41 9.22 -2.03
C VAL A 236 -8.42 8.31 -0.80
N ILE A 237 -8.98 8.73 0.34
CA ILE A 237 -9.04 7.84 1.52
C ILE A 237 -9.84 6.57 1.23
N ALA A 238 -10.96 6.67 0.53
CA ALA A 238 -11.75 5.51 0.15
C ALA A 238 -10.98 4.60 -0.83
N HIS A 239 -10.29 5.18 -1.80
CA HIS A 239 -9.43 4.47 -2.75
C HIS A 239 -8.33 3.69 -2.03
N GLU A 240 -7.51 4.37 -1.23
CA GLU A 240 -6.43 3.71 -0.47
C GLU A 240 -6.96 2.66 0.53
N THR A 241 -8.17 2.87 1.06
CA THR A 241 -8.80 1.87 1.93
C THR A 241 -9.23 0.63 1.15
N ALA A 242 -9.71 0.75 -0.08
CA ALA A 242 -10.12 -0.40 -0.89
C ALA A 242 -8.94 -1.33 -1.23
N HIS A 243 -7.74 -0.80 -1.36
CA HIS A 243 -6.51 -1.57 -1.51
C HIS A 243 -6.20 -2.47 -0.29
N GLN A 244 -6.85 -2.29 0.84
CA GLN A 244 -6.71 -3.25 1.94
C GLN A 244 -7.30 -4.62 1.58
N TRP A 245 -8.23 -4.68 0.62
CA TRP A 245 -8.74 -5.90 -0.03
C TRP A 245 -7.93 -6.23 -1.28
N TRP A 246 -7.76 -5.26 -2.20
CA TRP A 246 -7.19 -5.40 -3.55
C TRP A 246 -5.73 -4.94 -3.61
N TYR A 247 -4.87 -5.46 -2.82
CA TYR A 247 -3.43 -5.36 -2.67
C TYR A 247 -3.00 -6.06 -1.38
N SER A 248 -3.44 -5.57 -0.21
CA SER A 248 -2.94 -6.10 1.07
C SER A 248 -3.28 -7.59 1.24
N VAL A 249 -4.49 -8.00 0.91
CA VAL A 249 -4.94 -9.41 0.94
C VAL A 249 -4.73 -10.07 -0.41
N ILE A 250 -5.35 -9.52 -1.45
CA ILE A 250 -5.27 -10.02 -2.83
C ILE A 250 -4.18 -9.24 -3.56
N GLY A 251 -2.96 -9.76 -3.55
CA GLY A 251 -1.86 -9.11 -4.27
C GLY A 251 -1.64 -9.70 -5.64
N ASN A 252 -1.00 -8.91 -6.49
CA ASN A 252 -0.63 -9.24 -7.85
C ASN A 252 0.79 -8.75 -8.15
N ASP A 253 1.25 -9.00 -9.35
CA ASP A 253 2.46 -8.42 -9.91
C ASP A 253 2.09 -7.04 -10.53
N GLU A 254 2.17 -5.99 -9.73
CA GLU A 254 1.75 -4.63 -10.09
C GLU A 254 2.53 -4.04 -11.27
N ILE A 255 3.74 -4.56 -11.54
CA ILE A 255 4.50 -4.16 -12.73
C ILE A 255 3.90 -4.76 -13.99
N SER A 256 3.48 -6.03 -13.94
CA SER A 256 2.95 -6.74 -15.11
C SER A 256 1.49 -6.49 -15.35
N GLU A 257 0.71 -6.41 -14.29
CA GLU A 257 -0.76 -6.39 -14.33
C GLU A 257 -1.34 -5.37 -13.34
N PRO A 258 -0.96 -4.07 -13.49
CA PRO A 258 -1.38 -3.02 -12.55
C PRO A 258 -2.90 -2.81 -12.50
N TRP A 259 -3.63 -3.28 -13.49
CA TRP A 259 -5.08 -3.16 -13.55
C TRP A 259 -5.81 -4.04 -12.53
N LEU A 260 -5.15 -5.12 -12.04
CA LEU A 260 -5.80 -6.07 -11.13
C LEU A 260 -6.14 -5.43 -9.78
N ASP A 261 -5.25 -4.62 -9.26
CA ASP A 261 -5.51 -3.88 -8.02
C ASP A 261 -6.11 -2.50 -8.27
N GLU A 262 -5.52 -1.71 -9.14
CA GLU A 262 -5.91 -0.31 -9.35
C GLU A 262 -7.29 -0.15 -9.99
N ALA A 263 -7.61 -0.95 -11.00
CA ALA A 263 -8.92 -0.84 -11.65
C ALA A 263 -10.06 -1.29 -10.73
N LEU A 264 -9.83 -2.36 -9.97
CA LEU A 264 -10.81 -2.86 -9.03
C LEU A 264 -10.96 -1.92 -7.83
N THR A 265 -9.87 -1.34 -7.36
CA THR A 265 -9.87 -0.33 -6.30
C THR A 265 -10.57 0.95 -6.74
N GLU A 266 -10.32 1.43 -7.94
CA GLU A 266 -10.98 2.60 -8.50
C GLU A 266 -12.49 2.37 -8.63
N TYR A 267 -12.90 1.18 -9.08
CA TYR A 267 -14.32 0.83 -9.11
C TYR A 267 -14.91 0.68 -7.70
N SER A 268 -14.17 0.12 -6.77
CA SER A 268 -14.58 0.04 -5.36
C SER A 268 -14.80 1.42 -4.74
N THR A 269 -14.00 2.41 -5.16
CA THR A 269 -14.20 3.81 -4.75
C THR A 269 -15.56 4.34 -5.25
N VAL A 270 -15.94 4.01 -6.48
CA VAL A 270 -17.30 4.35 -6.98
C VAL A 270 -18.37 3.67 -6.14
N LEU A 271 -18.18 2.40 -5.79
CA LEU A 271 -19.13 1.66 -4.93
C LEU A 271 -19.23 2.27 -3.53
N TYR A 272 -18.13 2.73 -2.94
CA TYR A 272 -18.15 3.46 -1.67
C TYR A 272 -19.06 4.68 -1.73
N PHE A 273 -18.94 5.49 -2.78
CA PHE A 273 -19.79 6.67 -2.96
C PHE A 273 -21.24 6.30 -3.26
N GLU A 274 -21.48 5.21 -3.99
CA GLU A 274 -22.82 4.66 -4.24
C GLU A 274 -23.50 4.24 -2.93
N GLU A 275 -22.81 3.49 -2.08
CA GLU A 275 -23.34 3.02 -0.80
C GLU A 275 -23.57 4.16 0.19
N LYS A 276 -22.62 5.09 0.27
CA LYS A 276 -22.68 6.18 1.25
C LYS A 276 -23.65 7.29 0.87
N TYR A 277 -23.72 7.65 -0.41
CA TYR A 277 -24.45 8.82 -0.91
C TYR A 277 -25.56 8.51 -1.90
N GLY A 278 -25.74 7.23 -2.24
CA GLY A 278 -26.79 6.74 -3.12
C GLY A 278 -26.35 6.55 -4.58
N LYS A 279 -27.11 5.73 -5.29
CA LYS A 279 -26.85 5.29 -6.69
C LYS A 279 -26.64 6.44 -7.68
N GLU A 280 -27.26 7.59 -7.43
CA GLU A 280 -27.08 8.76 -8.30
C GLU A 280 -25.66 9.34 -8.26
N VAL A 281 -24.99 9.27 -7.09
CA VAL A 281 -23.63 9.76 -6.94
C VAL A 281 -22.66 8.81 -7.65
N GLY A 282 -22.79 7.50 -7.46
CA GLY A 282 -22.03 6.50 -8.22
C GLY A 282 -22.19 6.68 -9.74
N SER A 283 -23.42 6.83 -10.21
CA SER A 283 -23.71 7.07 -11.64
C SER A 283 -23.08 8.35 -12.19
N LYS A 284 -22.95 9.41 -11.39
CA LYS A 284 -22.26 10.65 -11.81
C LYS A 284 -20.75 10.43 -11.94
N LEU A 285 -20.14 9.67 -11.01
CA LEU A 285 -18.73 9.30 -11.12
C LEU A 285 -18.47 8.49 -12.39
N ILE A 286 -19.27 7.46 -12.66
CA ILE A 286 -19.15 6.67 -13.89
C ILE A 286 -19.27 7.55 -15.14
N LYS A 287 -20.25 8.44 -15.21
CA LYS A 287 -20.38 9.39 -16.34
C LYS A 287 -19.18 10.32 -16.48
N THR A 288 -18.57 10.73 -15.38
CA THR A 288 -17.34 11.53 -15.42
C THR A 288 -16.19 10.73 -16.00
N MET A 289 -16.02 9.48 -15.59
CA MET A 289 -15.02 8.55 -16.15
C MET A 289 -15.23 8.29 -17.64
N GLU A 290 -16.47 8.08 -18.08
CA GLU A 290 -16.83 7.96 -19.50
C GLU A 290 -16.44 9.19 -20.31
N MET A 291 -16.70 10.40 -19.77
CA MET A 291 -16.29 11.65 -20.42
C MET A 291 -14.77 11.81 -20.51
N GLN A 292 -14.03 11.39 -19.50
CA GLN A 292 -12.57 11.45 -19.48
C GLN A 292 -11.95 10.51 -20.51
N THR A 293 -12.55 9.34 -20.73
CA THR A 293 -12.05 8.35 -21.71
C THR A 293 -12.52 8.61 -23.14
N LYS A 294 -13.60 9.39 -23.33
CA LYS A 294 -14.16 9.71 -24.63
C LYS A 294 -13.14 10.43 -25.50
N ASN A 295 -12.84 9.87 -26.66
CA ASN A 295 -11.85 10.41 -27.63
C ASN A 295 -10.38 10.42 -27.11
N ARG A 296 -10.10 9.75 -26.02
CA ARG A 296 -8.75 9.55 -25.50
C ARG A 296 -8.42 8.07 -25.57
N SER A 297 -7.19 7.74 -25.90
CA SER A 297 -6.59 6.41 -25.94
C SER A 297 -7.52 5.20 -26.22
N SER A 298 -7.19 4.46 -27.26
CA SER A 298 -7.69 3.11 -27.56
C SER A 298 -6.79 2.02 -26.96
N GLU A 299 -5.92 2.36 -26.01
CA GLU A 299 -4.94 1.45 -25.44
C GLU A 299 -5.61 0.37 -24.61
N ASP A 300 -5.00 -0.81 -24.59
CA ASP A 300 -5.42 -1.95 -23.79
C ASP A 300 -5.15 -1.69 -22.29
N ILE A 301 -6.03 -2.13 -21.40
CA ILE A 301 -5.85 -2.08 -19.94
C ILE A 301 -4.91 -3.20 -19.44
N PHE A 302 -4.70 -4.26 -20.21
CA PHE A 302 -3.92 -5.44 -19.83
C PHE A 302 -2.41 -5.30 -20.13
N LYS A 303 -1.87 -4.10 -20.01
CA LYS A 303 -0.47 -3.80 -20.25
C LYS A 303 0.33 -3.72 -18.97
N ALA A 304 1.59 -4.12 -19.05
CA ALA A 304 2.56 -3.84 -17.98
C ALA A 304 2.83 -2.33 -17.88
N THR A 305 3.22 -1.86 -16.69
CA THR A 305 3.52 -0.45 -16.43
C THR A 305 4.49 0.15 -17.43
N THR A 306 5.51 -0.62 -17.86
CA THR A 306 6.54 -0.21 -18.83
C THR A 306 6.03 0.01 -20.25
N GLN A 307 4.81 -0.40 -20.55
CA GLN A 307 4.21 -0.30 -21.90
C GLN A 307 3.33 0.93 -22.08
N TYR A 308 3.07 1.69 -21.02
CA TYR A 308 2.35 2.96 -21.10
C TYR A 308 3.30 4.10 -21.45
N LYS A 309 2.82 5.09 -22.20
CA LYS A 309 3.62 6.20 -22.70
C LYS A 309 4.05 7.19 -21.61
N ASN A 310 3.19 7.41 -20.66
CA ASN A 310 3.38 8.35 -19.55
C ASN A 310 2.31 8.11 -18.45
N SER A 311 2.42 8.84 -17.34
CA SER A 311 1.51 8.73 -16.21
C SER A 311 0.03 9.04 -16.55
N ILE A 312 -0.22 9.95 -17.47
CA ILE A 312 -1.60 10.30 -17.89
C ILE A 312 -2.23 9.13 -18.64
N ASP A 313 -1.46 8.54 -19.58
CA ASP A 313 -1.90 7.37 -20.34
C ASP A 313 -2.13 6.17 -19.42
N TYR A 314 -1.22 5.94 -18.47
CA TYR A 314 -1.34 4.93 -17.44
C TYR A 314 -2.62 5.12 -16.62
N SER A 315 -2.78 6.28 -15.98
CA SER A 315 -3.93 6.57 -15.12
C SER A 315 -5.26 6.44 -15.86
N LEU A 316 -5.33 6.96 -17.10
CA LEU A 316 -6.54 6.88 -17.91
C LEU A 316 -6.95 5.44 -18.23
N ASN A 317 -5.97 4.58 -18.54
CA ASN A 317 -6.26 3.20 -18.94
C ASN A 317 -6.41 2.27 -17.73
N VAL A 318 -5.48 2.30 -16.79
CA VAL A 318 -5.50 1.38 -15.65
C VAL A 318 -6.63 1.72 -14.68
N TYR A 319 -6.74 2.96 -14.25
CA TYR A 319 -7.77 3.40 -13.29
C TYR A 319 -9.12 3.60 -13.99
N THR A 320 -9.21 4.61 -14.84
CA THR A 320 -10.50 5.07 -15.35
C THR A 320 -11.18 4.05 -16.26
N LYS A 321 -10.49 3.55 -17.29
CA LYS A 321 -11.06 2.51 -18.19
C LYS A 321 -11.20 1.16 -17.48
N GLY A 322 -10.26 0.84 -16.58
CA GLY A 322 -10.36 -0.34 -15.76
C GLY A 322 -11.62 -0.36 -14.90
N ALA A 323 -11.91 0.73 -14.20
CA ALA A 323 -13.15 0.87 -13.42
C ALA A 323 -14.40 0.77 -14.30
N LEU A 324 -14.39 1.38 -15.48
CA LEU A 324 -15.52 1.26 -16.43
C LEU A 324 -15.72 -0.17 -16.91
N ALA A 325 -14.64 -0.95 -17.08
CA ALA A 325 -14.75 -2.36 -17.44
C ALA A 325 -15.44 -3.18 -16.33
N PHE A 326 -15.09 -2.95 -15.05
CA PHE A 326 -15.79 -3.59 -13.92
C PHE A 326 -17.26 -3.16 -13.83
N ASN A 327 -17.56 -1.87 -14.07
CA ASN A 327 -18.94 -1.40 -14.16
C ASN A 327 -19.72 -2.09 -15.28
N GLU A 328 -19.12 -2.31 -16.44
CA GLU A 328 -19.73 -3.03 -17.54
C GLU A 328 -20.00 -4.50 -17.19
N VAL A 329 -19.06 -5.17 -16.53
CA VAL A 329 -19.24 -6.53 -16.01
C VAL A 329 -20.44 -6.58 -15.06
N ARG A 330 -20.48 -5.70 -14.05
CA ARG A 330 -21.60 -5.62 -13.10
C ARG A 330 -22.94 -5.44 -13.81
N ASN A 331 -23.01 -4.54 -14.79
CA ASN A 331 -24.23 -4.31 -15.58
C ASN A 331 -24.68 -5.53 -16.37
N LYS A 332 -23.76 -6.39 -16.81
CA LYS A 332 -24.07 -7.62 -17.56
C LYS A 332 -24.51 -8.77 -16.67
N VAL A 333 -23.87 -8.95 -15.51
CA VAL A 333 -24.13 -10.10 -14.64
C VAL A 333 -25.16 -9.80 -13.54
N GLY A 334 -25.37 -8.52 -13.24
CA GLY A 334 -26.23 -8.03 -12.15
C GLY A 334 -25.52 -7.93 -10.80
N ASP A 335 -26.10 -7.15 -9.88
CA ASP A 335 -25.51 -6.85 -8.56
C ASP A 335 -25.22 -8.12 -7.76
N GLU A 336 -26.17 -9.04 -7.67
CA GLU A 336 -26.06 -10.28 -6.88
C GLU A 336 -24.83 -11.09 -7.29
N VAL A 337 -24.73 -11.46 -8.56
CA VAL A 337 -23.62 -12.27 -9.08
C VAL A 337 -22.30 -11.53 -8.95
N PHE A 338 -22.29 -10.21 -9.21
CA PHE A 338 -21.08 -9.41 -9.13
C PHE A 338 -20.50 -9.38 -7.70
N PHE A 339 -21.32 -9.04 -6.71
CA PHE A 339 -20.85 -8.96 -5.32
C PHE A 339 -20.54 -10.32 -4.71
N GLU A 340 -21.31 -11.36 -5.03
CA GLU A 340 -20.97 -12.72 -4.61
C GLU A 340 -19.61 -13.16 -5.17
N THR A 341 -19.34 -12.89 -6.45
CA THR A 341 -18.04 -13.20 -7.08
C THR A 341 -16.88 -12.48 -6.39
N LEU A 342 -17.04 -11.19 -6.06
CA LEU A 342 -15.99 -10.45 -5.35
C LEU A 342 -15.74 -10.99 -3.93
N LYS A 343 -16.81 -11.38 -3.22
CA LYS A 343 -16.68 -12.04 -1.90
C LYS A 343 -15.97 -13.39 -2.01
N GLU A 344 -16.34 -14.20 -2.98
CA GLU A 344 -15.67 -15.50 -3.21
C GLU A 344 -14.19 -15.30 -3.58
N TYR A 345 -13.88 -14.33 -4.43
CA TYR A 345 -12.51 -13.99 -4.79
C TYR A 345 -11.70 -13.59 -3.56
N TYR A 346 -12.23 -12.71 -2.73
CA TYR A 346 -11.58 -12.33 -1.47
C TYR A 346 -11.40 -13.54 -0.53
N LEU A 347 -12.43 -14.33 -0.32
CA LEU A 347 -12.38 -15.50 0.58
C LEU A 347 -11.46 -16.61 0.07
N SER A 348 -11.30 -16.77 -1.25
CA SER A 348 -10.42 -17.81 -1.82
C SER A 348 -8.95 -17.64 -1.41
N LEU A 349 -8.50 -16.41 -1.15
CA LEU A 349 -7.11 -16.10 -0.80
C LEU A 349 -6.89 -15.93 0.70
N ILE A 350 -7.89 -15.52 1.46
CA ILE A 350 -7.75 -15.35 2.92
C ILE A 350 -7.51 -16.67 3.65
N HIS A 351 -7.89 -17.78 3.04
CA HIS A 351 -7.70 -19.13 3.58
C HIS A 351 -6.36 -19.79 3.16
N ILE A 352 -5.65 -19.21 2.22
CA ILE A 352 -4.34 -19.66 1.78
C ILE A 352 -3.25 -18.99 2.62
#